data_b692c194d5610c64a040fdb15e5d33e6
#
_entry.id   b692c194d5610c64a040fdb15e5d33e6
#
_cell.length_a   1.000
_cell.length_b   1.000
_cell.length_c   1.000
_cell.angle_alpha   90.00
_cell.angle_beta   90.00
_cell.angle_gamma   90.00
#
_symmetry.space_group_name_H-M   'P 1'
#
loop_
_entity.id
_entity.type
_entity.pdbx_description
1 polymer ?
#
loop_
_entity_poly.entity_id
_entity_poly.type
_entity_poly.pdbx_seq_one_letter_code
_entity_poly.pdbx_strand_id
1 'polypeptide(L)'
;MSAQQAQDQVDAPTSSLPAITQSLPDRTMDPAAGGEGPPAGEMSKNAAKKAAKKEKQAAEKAEKSANKGIGKAESKSKPSQKAHKKKTDGPALIGIDVSKEQDFSGWYQQVLLKGQMLDYYDVSGCFILKPHSYFIWETIQEWFNNKIKKMGVKNCSFPLFVSEDVLKKEKDHIEGFAAEVAWVTHAGNSALERKIAIRPTSETVMYPYYAKWIRSHRDLPLRLNQWNSVVRWEFKNPQPFLRTREFLWQEGHTAHLTEAGAREEVLQILEHYAHVYEDLLAIPVIRGQKTDKEKFAGGLYTTTVEGYIPATGRGIQGGTSHCLGQNFSKMFGITVEDPSAKPEEKKPALHVWQNSWGLSTRTIGIMVMVHGDDRGLVIPPRVADIQTVIVPVGTGARTTEAEKTALMAEIDALAAVLQAVGVRVEVDKRDYTPGWKFNDWELHGVPLRLEFGPGESAGHYVTASRRDILGKDGKSTIPITELGVQVPALLETIQADLYKRADATYKAHVKHITNWDDFTPALNEKNLCMIPHCLTEQCEDEIKDMSARKVEEETGEAQDARAPSMGAKSLCIPFEQPEGIEKGVTKCTNPNCELFAEKWCLFGRSY
;
A
#
# COMPACT_ATOMS: atom_id res chain seq x y z
N MET A 1 -33.82 25.16 44.96
CA MET A 1 -35.15 24.54 44.83
C MET A 1 -34.96 23.39 43.88
N SER A 2 -34.70 22.26 44.44
CA SER A 2 -35.34 20.92 44.53
C SER A 2 -35.62 20.32 43.17
N ALA A 3 -34.83 19.37 42.70
CA ALA A 3 -34.88 17.91 42.92
C ALA A 3 -36.27 17.30 42.65
N GLN A 4 -36.35 16.42 41.69
CA GLN A 4 -37.08 15.16 41.86
C GLN A 4 -36.95 14.27 40.62
N GLN A 5 -36.28 13.18 40.78
CA GLN A 5 -36.43 11.80 40.34
C GLN A 5 -37.67 11.45 39.46
N ALA A 6 -37.39 10.72 38.37
CA ALA A 6 -38.27 9.64 37.91
C ALA A 6 -37.40 8.53 37.31
N GLN A 7 -37.32 7.42 38.08
CA GLN A 7 -36.94 6.10 37.58
C GLN A 7 -38.14 5.57 36.78
N ASP A 8 -37.89 5.11 35.56
CA ASP A 8 -38.79 4.17 34.91
C ASP A 8 -37.95 2.97 34.43
N GLN A 9 -38.31 1.84 35.05
CA GLN A 9 -37.95 0.48 34.63
C GLN A 9 -38.69 0.19 33.32
N VAL A 10 -37.97 -0.33 32.33
CA VAL A 10 -38.62 -0.99 31.18
C VAL A 10 -38.05 -2.39 31.07
N ASP A 11 -38.93 -3.35 31.31
CA ASP A 11 -38.75 -4.79 31.20
C ASP A 11 -38.33 -5.21 29.79
N ALA A 12 -37.38 -6.13 29.73
CA ALA A 12 -37.01 -6.84 28.51
C ALA A 12 -37.96 -8.03 28.25
N PRO A 13 -38.48 -8.21 27.05
CA PRO A 13 -39.15 -9.47 26.71
C PRO A 13 -38.14 -10.47 26.16
N THR A 14 -37.97 -11.57 26.88
CA THR A 14 -37.38 -12.82 26.41
C THR A 14 -38.31 -13.46 25.38
N SER A 15 -37.89 -13.56 24.12
CA SER A 15 -38.55 -14.43 23.14
C SER A 15 -37.58 -15.52 22.71
N SER A 16 -37.90 -16.72 23.15
CA SER A 16 -37.34 -17.98 22.72
C SER A 16 -37.75 -18.28 21.27
N LEU A 17 -36.77 -18.52 20.40
CA LEU A 17 -36.97 -19.07 19.07
C LEU A 17 -36.94 -20.61 19.14
N PRO A 18 -37.88 -21.35 18.50
CA PRO A 18 -37.86 -22.79 18.45
C PRO A 18 -36.84 -23.34 17.45
N ALA A 19 -36.11 -24.36 17.85
CA ALA A 19 -35.25 -25.16 16.99
C ALA A 19 -36.06 -25.95 15.98
N ILE A 20 -35.83 -25.74 14.69
CA ILE A 20 -36.34 -26.58 13.62
C ILE A 20 -35.26 -27.60 13.27
N THR A 21 -35.40 -28.80 13.79
CA THR A 21 -34.76 -30.01 13.31
C THR A 21 -35.58 -30.59 12.15
N GLN A 22 -35.09 -30.45 10.93
CA GLN A 22 -35.59 -31.23 9.80
C GLN A 22 -34.59 -32.34 9.49
N SER A 23 -35.04 -33.56 9.74
CA SER A 23 -34.42 -34.82 9.36
C SER A 23 -34.52 -35.04 7.85
N LEU A 24 -33.41 -35.31 7.18
CA LEU A 24 -33.36 -35.81 5.81
C LEU A 24 -33.71 -37.32 5.79
N PRO A 25 -34.47 -37.81 4.82
CA PRO A 25 -34.76 -39.22 4.69
C PRO A 25 -33.61 -39.98 4.01
N ASP A 26 -33.26 -41.08 4.64
CA ASP A 26 -32.35 -42.12 4.17
C ASP A 26 -32.92 -42.78 2.90
N ARG A 27 -32.12 -42.81 1.82
CA ARG A 27 -32.44 -43.63 0.63
C ARG A 27 -31.37 -44.71 0.50
N THR A 28 -31.69 -45.87 0.96
CA THR A 28 -31.07 -47.14 0.62
C THR A 28 -31.21 -47.41 -0.88
N MET A 29 -30.09 -47.65 -1.56
CA MET A 29 -30.08 -48.23 -2.91
C MET A 29 -29.91 -49.72 -2.85
N ASP A 30 -30.87 -50.44 -3.45
CA ASP A 30 -30.77 -51.86 -3.81
C ASP A 30 -30.11 -51.99 -5.21
N PRO A 31 -29.33 -53.06 -5.45
CA PRO A 31 -28.60 -53.24 -6.69
C PRO A 31 -29.34 -54.25 -7.60
N ALA A 32 -29.61 -53.92 -8.84
CA ALA A 32 -29.61 -54.84 -9.97
C ALA A 32 -30.07 -54.19 -11.29
N ALA A 33 -29.22 -54.18 -12.28
CA ALA A 33 -29.45 -54.74 -13.61
C ALA A 33 -28.33 -54.29 -14.57
N GLY A 34 -27.71 -55.26 -15.19
CA GLY A 34 -26.56 -55.15 -16.06
C GLY A 34 -26.87 -54.53 -17.43
N GLY A 35 -25.84 -53.91 -17.98
CA GLY A 35 -25.78 -53.48 -19.37
C GLY A 35 -24.31 -53.48 -19.78
N GLU A 36 -23.99 -54.38 -20.70
CA GLU A 36 -22.67 -54.64 -21.24
C GLU A 36 -22.13 -53.41 -22.00
N GLY A 37 -20.94 -52.95 -21.63
CA GLY A 37 -20.15 -52.02 -22.43
C GLY A 37 -19.12 -52.76 -23.30
N PRO A 38 -18.69 -52.20 -24.42
CA PRO A 38 -17.82 -52.87 -25.39
C PRO A 38 -16.39 -53.06 -24.85
N PRO A 39 -15.64 -54.08 -25.35
CA PRO A 39 -14.40 -54.54 -24.77
C PRO A 39 -13.24 -53.55 -25.00
N ALA A 40 -12.40 -53.39 -23.95
CA ALA A 40 -11.17 -52.64 -23.98
C ALA A 40 -10.18 -53.35 -24.93
N GLY A 41 -9.74 -52.60 -25.93
CA GLY A 41 -8.70 -53.09 -26.87
C GLY A 41 -7.36 -53.32 -26.16
N GLU A 42 -6.85 -54.51 -26.30
CA GLU A 42 -5.53 -54.93 -25.84
C GLU A 42 -4.42 -54.04 -26.43
N MET A 43 -3.68 -53.31 -25.58
CA MET A 43 -2.47 -52.65 -25.98
C MET A 43 -1.40 -53.65 -26.40
N SER A 44 -1.01 -53.60 -27.67
CA SER A 44 0.03 -54.46 -28.26
C SER A 44 1.31 -54.46 -27.44
N LYS A 45 1.85 -55.65 -27.18
CA LYS A 45 3.15 -55.89 -26.46
C LYS A 45 4.31 -55.05 -26.99
N ASN A 46 4.20 -54.53 -28.20
CA ASN A 46 5.22 -53.64 -28.82
C ASN A 46 5.13 -52.18 -28.33
N ALA A 47 3.96 -51.68 -27.90
CA ALA A 47 3.77 -50.34 -27.34
C ALA A 47 4.34 -50.27 -25.90
N ALA A 48 4.16 -51.31 -25.10
CA ALA A 48 4.71 -51.42 -23.74
C ALA A 48 6.23 -51.52 -23.75
N LYS A 49 6.84 -52.28 -24.69
CA LYS A 49 8.29 -52.33 -24.88
C LYS A 49 8.92 -51.01 -25.34
N LYS A 50 8.19 -50.22 -26.11
CA LYS A 50 8.66 -48.91 -26.58
C LYS A 50 8.61 -47.84 -25.46
N ALA A 51 7.60 -47.90 -24.56
CA ALA A 51 7.51 -47.06 -23.40
C ALA A 51 8.63 -47.34 -22.36
N ALA A 52 8.84 -48.61 -22.02
CA ALA A 52 9.91 -49.03 -21.10
C ALA A 52 11.34 -48.71 -21.62
N LYS A 53 11.55 -48.75 -22.95
CA LYS A 53 12.84 -48.37 -23.55
C LYS A 53 13.08 -46.83 -23.51
N LYS A 54 12.02 -46.05 -23.58
CA LYS A 54 12.09 -44.58 -23.50
C LYS A 54 12.36 -44.09 -22.07
N GLU A 55 11.79 -44.75 -21.08
CA GLU A 55 12.05 -44.49 -19.66
C GLU A 55 13.49 -44.84 -19.25
N LYS A 56 13.99 -45.99 -19.71
CA LYS A 56 15.37 -46.41 -19.45
C LYS A 56 16.41 -45.48 -20.09
N GLN A 57 16.12 -44.91 -21.28
CA GLN A 57 17.00 -43.93 -21.93
C GLN A 57 16.92 -42.55 -21.26
N ALA A 58 15.80 -42.18 -20.64
CA ALA A 58 15.68 -40.94 -19.86
C ALA A 58 16.46 -41.04 -18.54
N ALA A 59 16.41 -42.19 -17.86
CA ALA A 59 17.18 -42.46 -16.64
C ALA A 59 18.70 -42.46 -16.89
N GLU A 60 19.18 -43.12 -17.95
CA GLU A 60 20.60 -43.11 -18.32
C GLU A 60 21.13 -41.72 -18.72
N LYS A 61 20.25 -40.84 -19.27
CA LYS A 61 20.63 -39.49 -19.64
C LYS A 61 20.71 -38.57 -18.43
N ALA A 62 19.89 -38.82 -17.40
CA ALA A 62 19.94 -38.12 -16.12
C ALA A 62 21.19 -38.50 -15.31
N GLU A 63 21.56 -39.78 -15.31
CA GLU A 63 22.76 -40.27 -14.62
C GLU A 63 24.07 -39.80 -15.28
N LYS A 64 24.10 -39.68 -16.63
CA LYS A 64 25.25 -39.12 -17.35
C LYS A 64 25.42 -37.62 -17.22
N SER A 65 24.35 -36.87 -16.89
CA SER A 65 24.46 -35.45 -16.61
C SER A 65 24.94 -35.15 -15.19
N ALA A 66 24.70 -36.06 -14.25
CA ALA A 66 25.17 -35.94 -12.87
C ALA A 66 26.67 -36.23 -12.70
N ASN A 67 27.27 -37.01 -13.62
CA ASN A 67 28.66 -37.48 -13.51
C ASN A 67 29.67 -36.71 -14.39
N LYS A 68 29.29 -35.56 -14.98
CA LYS A 68 30.18 -34.75 -15.85
C LYS A 68 30.74 -33.50 -15.16
N GLY A 69 30.82 -33.48 -13.84
CA GLY A 69 31.28 -32.35 -13.01
C GLY A 69 32.63 -32.52 -12.30
N ILE A 70 33.49 -33.52 -12.67
CA ILE A 70 34.82 -33.65 -12.05
C ILE A 70 35.86 -33.92 -13.12
N GLY A 71 36.60 -32.90 -13.52
CA GLY A 71 37.76 -33.06 -14.41
C GLY A 71 38.40 -31.74 -14.83
N LYS A 72 39.45 -31.35 -14.15
CA LYS A 72 40.49 -30.34 -14.35
C LYS A 72 40.58 -29.64 -15.72
N ALA A 73 40.73 -28.32 -15.70
CA ALA A 73 41.72 -27.59 -16.48
C ALA A 73 42.08 -26.26 -15.78
N GLU A 74 43.34 -26.11 -15.43
CA GLU A 74 43.98 -24.87 -14.97
C GLU A 74 44.05 -23.87 -16.13
N SER A 75 43.56 -22.62 -15.93
CA SER A 75 44.06 -21.45 -16.64
C SER A 75 44.04 -20.24 -15.71
N LYS A 76 45.20 -19.61 -15.62
CA LYS A 76 45.51 -18.45 -14.79
C LYS A 76 44.69 -17.22 -15.24
N SER A 77 43.86 -16.65 -14.36
CA SER A 77 43.42 -15.26 -14.44
C SER A 77 43.39 -14.62 -13.04
N LYS A 78 43.76 -13.35 -13.00
CA LYS A 78 44.06 -12.51 -11.83
C LYS A 78 42.92 -12.40 -10.81
N PRO A 79 43.20 -12.05 -9.54
CA PRO A 79 42.25 -12.19 -8.44
C PRO A 79 41.22 -11.09 -8.42
N SER A 80 39.94 -11.46 -8.55
CA SER A 80 38.82 -10.66 -8.12
C SER A 80 38.70 -10.72 -6.60
N GLN A 81 38.55 -9.57 -5.97
CA GLN A 81 38.39 -9.42 -4.54
C GLN A 81 37.17 -10.23 -4.06
N LYS A 82 37.42 -11.30 -3.34
CA LYS A 82 36.40 -12.05 -2.60
C LYS A 82 35.97 -11.19 -1.41
N ALA A 83 34.74 -10.71 -1.43
CA ALA A 83 34.07 -10.26 -0.23
C ALA A 83 34.10 -11.40 0.80
N HIS A 84 34.84 -11.21 1.88
CA HIS A 84 34.90 -12.14 3.00
C HIS A 84 33.51 -12.19 3.69
N LYS A 85 32.72 -13.22 3.38
CA LYS A 85 31.68 -13.65 4.32
C LYS A 85 32.38 -14.18 5.57
N LYS A 86 32.56 -13.36 6.59
CA LYS A 86 32.81 -13.81 7.94
C LYS A 86 31.57 -14.61 8.39
N LYS A 87 31.68 -15.93 8.47
CA LYS A 87 30.80 -16.72 9.33
C LYS A 87 31.09 -16.30 10.77
N THR A 88 30.26 -15.48 11.35
CA THR A 88 30.22 -15.26 12.77
C THR A 88 29.23 -16.27 13.36
N ASP A 89 29.76 -17.32 13.98
CA ASP A 89 29.01 -18.16 14.92
C ASP A 89 28.79 -17.34 16.19
N GLY A 90 27.85 -16.39 16.12
CA GLY A 90 27.35 -15.57 17.24
C GLY A 90 25.84 -15.48 17.12
N PRO A 91 25.11 -15.10 18.18
CA PRO A 91 23.67 -14.88 18.11
C PRO A 91 23.39 -13.91 16.95
N ALA A 92 22.36 -14.22 16.16
CA ALA A 92 21.99 -13.43 14.99
C ALA A 92 21.94 -11.94 15.34
N LEU A 93 22.66 -11.10 14.59
CA LEU A 93 22.65 -9.65 14.76
C LEU A 93 21.20 -9.16 14.60
N ILE A 94 20.66 -8.57 15.67
CA ILE A 94 19.27 -8.04 15.72
C ILE A 94 19.19 -6.75 14.91
N GLY A 95 20.09 -6.28 14.18
CA GLY A 95 20.05 -5.03 13.45
C GLY A 95 19.92 -5.22 11.94
N ILE A 96 19.69 -4.13 11.24
CA ILE A 96 19.85 -4.00 9.79
C ILE A 96 21.34 -4.07 9.49
N ASP A 97 21.75 -4.87 8.50
CA ASP A 97 23.17 -5.10 8.17
C ASP A 97 23.58 -4.45 6.83
N VAL A 98 22.67 -3.72 6.21
CA VAL A 98 22.87 -2.96 4.98
C VAL A 98 22.41 -1.50 5.16
N SER A 99 23.09 -0.57 4.50
CA SER A 99 22.71 0.84 4.55
C SER A 99 21.59 1.15 3.54
N LYS A 100 20.64 1.99 3.95
CA LYS A 100 19.54 2.49 3.12
C LYS A 100 20.03 3.18 1.84
N GLU A 101 21.14 3.92 1.92
CA GLU A 101 21.71 4.64 0.79
C GLU A 101 22.52 3.74 -0.16
N GLN A 102 23.18 2.70 0.36
CA GLN A 102 24.06 1.82 -0.42
C GLN A 102 23.31 0.67 -1.10
N ASP A 103 22.39 0.02 -0.38
CA ASP A 103 21.53 -1.05 -0.89
C ASP A 103 20.09 -0.84 -0.41
N PHE A 104 19.39 0.05 -1.08
CA PHE A 104 17.99 0.37 -0.75
C PHE A 104 17.07 -0.86 -0.80
N SER A 105 17.29 -1.74 -1.76
CA SER A 105 16.44 -2.94 -1.92
C SER A 105 16.65 -3.94 -0.79
N GLY A 106 17.90 -4.22 -0.44
CA GLY A 106 18.24 -5.09 0.68
C GLY A 106 17.81 -4.49 2.03
N TRP A 107 18.03 -3.19 2.20
CA TRP A 107 17.56 -2.45 3.37
C TRP A 107 16.04 -2.55 3.53
N TYR A 108 15.27 -2.28 2.46
CA TYR A 108 13.80 -2.28 2.50
C TYR A 108 13.26 -3.67 2.87
N GLN A 109 13.84 -4.73 2.30
CA GLN A 109 13.45 -6.10 2.66
C GLN A 109 13.75 -6.42 4.13
N GLN A 110 14.95 -6.04 4.61
CA GLN A 110 15.33 -6.31 6.00
C GLN A 110 14.50 -5.51 7.00
N VAL A 111 14.24 -4.22 6.74
CA VAL A 111 13.45 -3.39 7.65
C VAL A 111 12.02 -3.90 7.78
N LEU A 112 11.42 -4.38 6.70
CA LEU A 112 10.07 -4.94 6.74
C LEU A 112 10.00 -6.28 7.50
N LEU A 113 10.95 -7.18 7.26
CA LEU A 113 10.98 -8.49 7.91
C LEU A 113 11.38 -8.39 9.38
N LYS A 114 12.53 -7.74 9.67
CA LYS A 114 13.07 -7.61 11.01
C LYS A 114 12.22 -6.66 11.88
N GLY A 115 11.61 -5.64 11.28
CA GLY A 115 10.64 -4.73 11.94
C GLY A 115 9.24 -5.33 12.11
N GLN A 116 9.05 -6.63 11.84
CA GLN A 116 7.78 -7.36 12.03
C GLN A 116 6.58 -6.78 11.27
N MET A 117 6.82 -6.16 10.09
CA MET A 117 5.76 -5.61 9.25
C MET A 117 5.05 -6.70 8.44
N LEU A 118 5.79 -7.64 7.89
CA LEU A 118 5.25 -8.70 7.03
C LEU A 118 6.11 -9.97 7.05
N ASP A 119 5.55 -11.01 6.43
CA ASP A 119 6.28 -12.21 6.03
C ASP A 119 6.01 -12.56 4.57
N TYR A 120 6.93 -13.31 3.97
CA TYR A 120 6.76 -13.82 2.61
C TYR A 120 5.86 -15.06 2.62
N TYR A 121 4.98 -15.12 1.62
CA TYR A 121 4.14 -16.28 1.36
C TYR A 121 4.68 -17.05 0.16
N ASP A 122 4.28 -18.31 -0.02
CA ASP A 122 4.75 -19.18 -1.11
C ASP A 122 4.22 -18.76 -2.49
N VAL A 123 3.12 -17.99 -2.54
CA VAL A 123 2.62 -17.38 -3.78
C VAL A 123 3.31 -16.03 -4.00
N SER A 124 4.15 -15.96 -5.02
CA SER A 124 4.91 -14.74 -5.34
C SER A 124 4.01 -13.53 -5.54
N GLY A 125 4.31 -12.45 -4.82
CA GLY A 125 3.56 -11.19 -4.85
C GLY A 125 2.37 -11.13 -3.89
N CYS A 126 2.16 -12.20 -3.11
CA CYS A 126 1.27 -12.22 -1.96
C CYS A 126 2.11 -12.18 -0.68
N PHE A 127 1.67 -11.42 0.31
CA PHE A 127 2.43 -11.21 1.55
C PHE A 127 1.51 -11.36 2.76
N ILE A 128 2.06 -11.89 3.86
CA ILE A 128 1.39 -11.94 5.14
C ILE A 128 1.64 -10.62 5.85
N LEU A 129 0.60 -9.81 6.07
CA LEU A 129 0.69 -8.60 6.88
C LEU A 129 0.62 -9.00 8.35
N LYS A 130 1.66 -8.63 9.11
CA LYS A 130 1.71 -8.90 10.56
C LYS A 130 0.89 -7.85 11.34
N PRO A 131 0.55 -8.12 12.61
CA PRO A 131 -0.26 -7.20 13.43
C PRO A 131 0.26 -5.76 13.43
N HIS A 132 1.58 -5.57 13.47
CA HIS A 132 2.22 -4.26 13.46
C HIS A 132 1.87 -3.41 12.22
N SER A 133 1.99 -3.98 11.01
CA SER A 133 1.59 -3.29 9.78
C SER A 133 0.06 -3.22 9.62
N TYR A 134 -0.65 -4.24 10.09
CA TYR A 134 -2.09 -4.29 9.96
C TYR A 134 -2.77 -3.22 10.83
N PHE A 135 -2.23 -2.95 12.02
CA PHE A 135 -2.70 -1.85 12.88
C PHE A 135 -2.61 -0.48 12.20
N ILE A 136 -1.52 -0.23 11.44
CA ILE A 136 -1.40 1.01 10.66
C ILE A 136 -2.54 1.10 9.64
N TRP A 137 -2.85 -0.02 8.98
CA TRP A 137 -3.96 -0.07 8.02
C TRP A 137 -5.31 0.14 8.68
N GLU A 138 -5.57 -0.47 9.84
CA GLU A 138 -6.79 -0.26 10.62
C GLU A 138 -6.95 1.20 11.05
N THR A 139 -5.87 1.84 11.49
CA THR A 139 -5.87 3.27 11.85
C THR A 139 -6.22 4.16 10.65
N ILE A 140 -5.64 3.89 9.47
CA ILE A 140 -5.99 4.60 8.23
C ILE A 140 -7.45 4.34 7.87
N GLN A 141 -7.89 3.09 7.96
CA GLN A 141 -9.26 2.69 7.68
C GLN A 141 -10.27 3.40 8.58
N GLU A 142 -10.04 3.44 9.87
CA GLU A 142 -10.91 4.11 10.83
C GLU A 142 -10.98 5.61 10.56
N TRP A 143 -9.84 6.25 10.40
CA TRP A 143 -9.76 7.69 10.15
C TRP A 143 -10.46 8.08 8.85
N PHE A 144 -10.13 7.42 7.74
CA PHE A 144 -10.70 7.69 6.43
C PHE A 144 -12.20 7.37 6.38
N ASN A 145 -12.61 6.25 6.97
CA ASN A 145 -14.01 5.85 7.05
C ASN A 145 -14.86 6.89 7.78
N ASN A 146 -14.33 7.49 8.86
CA ASN A 146 -15.00 8.57 9.57
C ASN A 146 -15.16 9.84 8.72
N LYS A 147 -14.22 10.14 7.82
CA LYS A 147 -14.30 11.27 6.88
C LYS A 147 -15.37 11.04 5.81
N ILE A 148 -15.31 9.90 5.11
CA ILE A 148 -16.24 9.62 4.00
C ILE A 148 -17.68 9.40 4.47
N LYS A 149 -17.90 8.86 5.68
CA LYS A 149 -19.25 8.79 6.27
C LYS A 149 -19.89 10.15 6.47
N LYS A 150 -19.10 11.19 6.83
CA LYS A 150 -19.60 12.57 6.93
C LYS A 150 -20.01 13.14 5.57
N MET A 151 -19.44 12.63 4.48
CA MET A 151 -19.86 12.94 3.10
C MET A 151 -21.09 12.14 2.65
N GLY A 152 -21.67 11.30 3.51
CA GLY A 152 -22.82 10.45 3.20
C GLY A 152 -22.47 9.17 2.45
N VAL A 153 -21.19 8.78 2.37
CA VAL A 153 -20.74 7.52 1.75
C VAL A 153 -21.12 6.34 2.66
N LYS A 154 -21.66 5.29 2.09
CA LYS A 154 -22.03 4.05 2.79
C LYS A 154 -21.10 2.92 2.39
N ASN A 155 -20.66 2.13 3.39
CA ASN A 155 -19.90 0.92 3.12
C ASN A 155 -20.83 -0.19 2.61
N CYS A 156 -20.33 -0.98 1.67
CA CYS A 156 -21.01 -2.13 1.09
C CYS A 156 -20.01 -3.27 0.84
N SER A 157 -20.49 -4.39 0.35
CA SER A 157 -19.67 -5.52 -0.08
C SER A 157 -20.22 -6.08 -1.37
N PHE A 158 -19.35 -6.19 -2.37
CA PHE A 158 -19.64 -6.85 -3.64
C PHE A 158 -18.82 -8.14 -3.79
N PRO A 159 -19.27 -9.09 -4.62
CA PRO A 159 -18.60 -10.37 -4.78
C PRO A 159 -17.15 -10.23 -5.25
N LEU A 160 -16.30 -11.15 -4.78
CA LEU A 160 -14.91 -11.30 -5.20
C LEU A 160 -14.79 -11.72 -6.68
N PHE A 161 -15.72 -12.54 -7.15
CA PHE A 161 -15.67 -13.14 -8.47
C PHE A 161 -16.41 -12.30 -9.51
N VAL A 162 -15.79 -12.18 -10.68
CA VAL A 162 -16.33 -11.47 -11.84
C VAL A 162 -16.49 -12.46 -12.98
N SER A 163 -17.66 -12.47 -13.62
CA SER A 163 -17.90 -13.32 -14.79
C SER A 163 -17.13 -12.84 -16.02
N GLU A 164 -16.72 -13.78 -16.87
CA GLU A 164 -16.02 -13.47 -18.12
C GLU A 164 -16.81 -12.50 -19.02
N ASP A 165 -18.14 -12.69 -19.07
CA ASP A 165 -19.01 -11.88 -19.93
C ASP A 165 -19.04 -10.40 -19.52
N VAL A 166 -18.95 -10.12 -18.22
CA VAL A 166 -18.93 -8.74 -17.71
C VAL A 166 -17.60 -8.07 -18.00
N LEU A 167 -16.48 -8.81 -17.82
CA LEU A 167 -15.14 -8.31 -18.16
C LEU A 167 -14.95 -8.04 -19.65
N LYS A 168 -15.57 -8.87 -20.53
CA LYS A 168 -15.51 -8.63 -21.98
C LYS A 168 -16.18 -7.33 -22.38
N LYS A 169 -17.32 -6.98 -21.78
CA LYS A 169 -18.00 -5.69 -22.05
C LYS A 169 -17.08 -4.49 -21.77
N GLU A 170 -16.31 -4.53 -20.71
CA GLU A 170 -15.40 -3.44 -20.36
C GLU A 170 -14.24 -3.34 -21.36
N LYS A 171 -13.63 -4.48 -21.72
CA LYS A 171 -12.55 -4.54 -22.70
C LYS A 171 -12.97 -4.02 -24.08
N ASP A 172 -14.20 -4.30 -24.50
CA ASP A 172 -14.71 -3.90 -25.81
C ASP A 172 -15.06 -2.40 -25.88
N HIS A 173 -15.21 -1.73 -24.72
CA HIS A 173 -15.63 -0.33 -24.63
C HIS A 173 -14.55 0.63 -24.14
N ILE A 174 -13.46 0.13 -23.53
CA ILE A 174 -12.38 0.95 -22.98
C ILE A 174 -11.08 0.57 -23.68
N GLU A 175 -10.59 1.46 -24.54
CA GLU A 175 -9.28 1.36 -25.17
C GLU A 175 -8.19 1.38 -24.09
N GLY A 176 -7.28 0.40 -24.13
CA GLY A 176 -6.18 0.28 -23.15
C GLY A 176 -6.52 -0.46 -21.85
N PHE A 177 -7.75 -0.94 -21.64
CA PHE A 177 -8.08 -1.77 -20.49
C PHE A 177 -7.64 -3.23 -20.72
N ALA A 178 -6.47 -3.58 -20.24
CA ALA A 178 -5.94 -4.94 -20.23
C ALA A 178 -5.59 -5.35 -18.80
N ALA A 179 -6.60 -5.59 -17.97
CA ALA A 179 -6.33 -6.13 -16.62
C ALA A 179 -5.82 -7.57 -16.74
N GLU A 180 -4.58 -7.83 -16.35
CA GLU A 180 -4.10 -9.19 -16.10
C GLU A 180 -4.81 -9.75 -14.85
N VAL A 181 -5.91 -10.47 -15.08
CA VAL A 181 -6.72 -11.06 -14.04
C VAL A 181 -6.30 -12.50 -13.74
N ALA A 182 -6.45 -12.92 -12.49
CA ALA A 182 -6.33 -14.31 -12.11
C ALA A 182 -7.65 -15.03 -12.43
N TRP A 183 -7.59 -16.14 -13.17
CA TRP A 183 -8.76 -16.92 -13.58
C TRP A 183 -8.96 -18.14 -12.70
N VAL A 184 -10.18 -18.34 -12.22
CA VAL A 184 -10.63 -19.59 -11.63
C VAL A 184 -11.33 -20.41 -12.70
N THR A 185 -10.77 -21.58 -13.01
CA THR A 185 -11.22 -22.46 -14.09
C THR A 185 -11.79 -23.78 -13.60
N HIS A 186 -11.55 -24.14 -12.33
CA HIS A 186 -12.01 -25.38 -11.71
C HIS A 186 -12.64 -25.13 -10.33
N ALA A 187 -13.61 -25.95 -9.98
CA ALA A 187 -14.11 -26.13 -8.62
C ALA A 187 -13.77 -27.56 -8.18
N GLY A 188 -12.82 -27.70 -7.27
CA GLY A 188 -12.18 -28.98 -6.99
C GLY A 188 -11.52 -29.55 -8.26
N ASN A 189 -11.87 -30.76 -8.66
CA ASN A 189 -11.35 -31.42 -9.86
C ASN A 189 -12.23 -31.19 -11.11
N SER A 190 -13.36 -30.52 -10.99
CA SER A 190 -14.29 -30.29 -12.10
C SER A 190 -14.04 -28.95 -12.74
N ALA A 191 -13.91 -28.91 -14.07
CA ALA A 191 -13.84 -27.67 -14.81
C ALA A 191 -15.15 -26.89 -14.68
N LEU A 192 -15.05 -25.58 -14.48
CA LEU A 192 -16.21 -24.69 -14.53
C LEU A 192 -16.72 -24.61 -15.97
N GLU A 193 -18.02 -24.62 -16.16
CA GLU A 193 -18.65 -24.38 -17.47
C GLU A 193 -18.23 -23.03 -18.06
N ARG A 194 -18.12 -22.02 -17.20
CA ARG A 194 -17.57 -20.70 -17.54
C ARG A 194 -16.53 -20.31 -16.49
N LYS A 195 -15.38 -19.88 -16.97
CA LYS A 195 -14.34 -19.36 -16.07
C LYS A 195 -14.79 -18.04 -15.45
N ILE A 196 -14.33 -17.79 -14.24
CA ILE A 196 -14.57 -16.56 -13.50
C ILE A 196 -13.23 -15.94 -13.12
N ALA A 197 -13.17 -14.60 -13.07
CA ALA A 197 -11.97 -13.88 -12.65
C ALA A 197 -12.07 -13.48 -11.18
N ILE A 198 -10.92 -13.37 -10.52
CA ILE A 198 -10.83 -12.63 -9.27
C ILE A 198 -10.77 -11.13 -9.61
N ARG A 199 -11.57 -10.30 -8.93
CA ARG A 199 -11.70 -8.86 -9.23
C ARG A 199 -10.35 -8.13 -9.17
N PRO A 200 -9.97 -7.37 -10.22
CA PRO A 200 -8.84 -6.44 -10.18
C PRO A 200 -9.26 -5.05 -9.66
N THR A 201 -10.53 -4.73 -9.79
CA THR A 201 -11.29 -3.55 -9.36
C THR A 201 -12.77 -3.88 -9.48
N SER A 202 -13.67 -3.03 -9.01
CA SER A 202 -15.08 -3.41 -8.90
C SER A 202 -16.06 -2.64 -9.80
N GLU A 203 -15.61 -1.77 -10.71
CA GLU A 203 -16.46 -1.06 -11.66
C GLU A 203 -17.39 -2.02 -12.41
N THR A 204 -16.83 -3.08 -12.98
CA THR A 204 -17.55 -4.12 -13.74
C THR A 204 -18.59 -4.85 -12.92
N VAL A 205 -18.32 -5.06 -11.62
CA VAL A 205 -19.24 -5.76 -10.72
C VAL A 205 -20.35 -4.83 -10.23
N MET A 206 -20.03 -3.57 -9.95
CA MET A 206 -20.93 -2.62 -9.29
C MET A 206 -21.90 -1.94 -10.27
N TYR A 207 -21.44 -1.49 -11.43
CA TYR A 207 -22.22 -0.61 -12.29
C TYR A 207 -23.45 -1.26 -12.94
N PRO A 208 -23.47 -2.55 -13.29
CA PRO A 208 -24.73 -3.23 -13.68
C PRO A 208 -25.81 -3.18 -12.60
N TYR A 209 -25.41 -3.12 -11.32
CA TYR A 209 -26.34 -3.00 -10.20
C TYR A 209 -26.75 -1.55 -9.94
N TYR A 210 -25.88 -0.57 -10.20
CA TYR A 210 -26.25 0.84 -10.17
C TYR A 210 -27.39 1.12 -11.15
N ALA A 211 -27.33 0.55 -12.37
CA ALA A 211 -28.41 0.66 -13.35
C ALA A 211 -29.76 0.10 -12.86
N LYS A 212 -29.72 -0.89 -11.93
CA LYS A 212 -30.93 -1.46 -11.32
C LYS A 212 -31.43 -0.69 -10.11
N TRP A 213 -30.51 -0.09 -9.33
CA TRP A 213 -30.82 0.56 -8.07
C TRP A 213 -31.20 2.02 -8.24
N ILE A 214 -30.57 2.73 -9.17
CA ILE A 214 -30.87 4.12 -9.51
C ILE A 214 -32.09 4.11 -10.45
N ARG A 215 -33.26 4.45 -9.92
CA ARG A 215 -34.53 4.45 -10.64
C ARG A 215 -35.03 5.85 -10.96
N SER A 216 -34.58 6.83 -10.18
CA SER A 216 -34.92 8.23 -10.38
C SER A 216 -33.80 9.14 -9.93
N HIS A 217 -33.86 10.43 -10.32
CA HIS A 217 -32.92 11.44 -9.86
C HIS A 217 -32.90 11.60 -8.32
N ARG A 218 -33.95 11.16 -7.61
CA ARG A 218 -34.02 11.22 -6.14
C ARG A 218 -33.15 10.18 -5.45
N ASP A 219 -32.69 9.16 -6.17
CA ASP A 219 -31.76 8.15 -5.67
C ASP A 219 -30.29 8.65 -5.69
N LEU A 220 -30.07 9.86 -6.25
CA LEU A 220 -28.76 10.47 -6.37
C LEU A 220 -28.53 11.56 -5.30
N PRO A 221 -27.30 11.73 -4.81
CA PRO A 221 -26.14 10.95 -5.16
C PRO A 221 -26.12 9.57 -4.50
N LEU A 222 -25.80 8.52 -5.26
CA LEU A 222 -25.48 7.21 -4.72
C LEU A 222 -23.98 7.17 -4.44
N ARG A 223 -23.59 6.96 -3.17
CA ARG A 223 -22.18 6.95 -2.73
C ARG A 223 -21.88 5.69 -1.97
N LEU A 224 -21.06 4.82 -2.56
CA LEU A 224 -20.66 3.56 -1.97
C LEU A 224 -19.15 3.44 -1.87
N ASN A 225 -18.71 2.76 -0.82
CA ASN A 225 -17.32 2.38 -0.58
C ASN A 225 -17.25 0.92 -0.14
N GLN A 226 -16.18 0.22 -0.48
CA GLN A 226 -15.88 -1.08 0.11
C GLN A 226 -14.40 -1.21 0.49
N TRP A 227 -14.17 -1.83 1.63
CA TRP A 227 -12.87 -2.27 2.11
C TRP A 227 -12.69 -3.72 1.72
N ASN A 228 -11.69 -4.01 0.88
CA ASN A 228 -11.53 -5.34 0.34
C ASN A 228 -10.09 -5.63 -0.10
N SER A 229 -9.85 -6.83 -0.62
CA SER A 229 -8.66 -7.16 -1.39
C SER A 229 -9.00 -7.29 -2.88
N VAL A 230 -8.01 -7.00 -3.71
CA VAL A 230 -8.05 -7.20 -5.16
C VAL A 230 -6.79 -7.90 -5.63
N VAL A 231 -6.86 -8.52 -6.81
CA VAL A 231 -5.75 -9.26 -7.39
C VAL A 231 -5.45 -8.71 -8.79
N ARG A 232 -4.19 -8.25 -8.97
CA ARG A 232 -3.65 -7.78 -10.26
C ARG A 232 -2.37 -8.54 -10.57
N TRP A 233 -2.40 -9.39 -11.59
CA TRP A 233 -1.29 -10.30 -11.90
C TRP A 233 -0.21 -9.67 -12.81
N GLU A 234 -0.14 -8.35 -12.84
CA GLU A 234 0.64 -7.53 -13.80
C GLU A 234 2.16 -7.55 -13.55
N PHE A 235 2.60 -7.88 -12.34
CA PHE A 235 3.99 -7.65 -11.94
C PHE A 235 4.87 -8.88 -12.08
N LYS A 236 5.94 -8.77 -12.90
CA LYS A 236 7.00 -9.79 -12.99
C LYS A 236 7.86 -9.81 -11.71
N ASN A 237 8.13 -8.64 -11.13
CA ASN A 237 8.94 -8.46 -9.93
C ASN A 237 8.13 -7.75 -8.83
N PRO A 238 7.35 -8.49 -8.03
CA PRO A 238 6.59 -7.91 -6.93
C PRO A 238 7.50 -7.30 -5.86
N GLN A 239 7.05 -6.18 -5.29
CA GLN A 239 7.70 -5.51 -4.16
C GLN A 239 6.69 -5.33 -3.04
N PRO A 240 7.02 -5.70 -1.78
CA PRO A 240 6.10 -5.57 -0.66
C PRO A 240 5.51 -4.16 -0.56
N PHE A 241 4.21 -4.07 -0.31
CA PHE A 241 3.40 -2.86 -0.26
C PHE A 241 3.31 -2.03 -1.55
N LEU A 242 4.31 -2.02 -2.41
CA LEU A 242 4.39 -1.12 -3.56
C LEU A 242 3.77 -1.71 -4.83
N ARG A 243 4.17 -2.94 -5.16
CA ARG A 243 3.74 -3.69 -6.34
C ARG A 243 3.47 -5.13 -5.95
N THR A 244 2.29 -5.38 -5.42
CA THR A 244 1.86 -6.69 -4.96
C THR A 244 0.80 -7.23 -5.90
N ARG A 245 0.70 -8.54 -6.02
CA ARG A 245 -0.35 -9.18 -6.83
C ARG A 245 -1.69 -9.17 -6.11
N GLU A 246 -1.67 -9.35 -4.79
CA GLU A 246 -2.81 -9.16 -3.92
C GLU A 246 -2.53 -8.02 -2.94
N PHE A 247 -3.50 -7.14 -2.70
CA PHE A 247 -3.37 -6.06 -1.73
C PHE A 247 -4.73 -5.65 -1.16
N LEU A 248 -4.67 -5.13 0.06
CA LEU A 248 -5.81 -4.49 0.71
C LEU A 248 -5.91 -3.04 0.22
N TRP A 249 -7.12 -2.60 0.00
CA TRP A 249 -7.44 -1.24 -0.35
C TRP A 249 -8.86 -0.86 0.06
N GLN A 250 -9.19 0.37 -0.10
CA GLN A 250 -10.56 0.83 -0.23
C GLN A 250 -10.80 1.31 -1.67
N GLU A 251 -11.99 1.07 -2.16
CA GLU A 251 -12.47 1.60 -3.43
C GLU A 251 -13.85 2.21 -3.22
N GLY A 252 -13.98 3.47 -3.64
CA GLY A 252 -15.24 4.16 -3.65
C GLY A 252 -15.76 4.32 -5.06
N HIS A 253 -17.07 4.16 -5.22
CA HIS A 253 -17.76 4.30 -6.49
C HIS A 253 -19.05 5.08 -6.26
N THR A 254 -19.22 6.17 -7.02
CA THR A 254 -20.32 7.08 -6.78
C THR A 254 -21.01 7.48 -8.07
N ALA A 255 -22.27 7.91 -7.95
CA ALA A 255 -23.07 8.42 -9.05
C ALA A 255 -23.78 9.69 -8.62
N HIS A 256 -23.73 10.70 -9.49
CA HIS A 256 -24.25 12.05 -9.27
C HIS A 256 -25.17 12.47 -10.40
N LEU A 257 -26.12 13.36 -10.08
CA LEU A 257 -27.00 13.94 -11.10
C LEU A 257 -26.25 14.95 -11.99
N THR A 258 -25.32 15.69 -11.40
CA THR A 258 -24.64 16.80 -12.07
C THR A 258 -23.12 16.60 -12.11
N GLU A 259 -22.49 17.18 -13.13
CA GLU A 259 -21.04 17.26 -13.23
C GLU A 259 -20.42 18.00 -12.04
N ALA A 260 -21.04 19.11 -11.63
CA ALA A 260 -20.53 19.92 -10.52
C ALA A 260 -20.44 19.12 -9.22
N GLY A 261 -21.47 18.33 -8.87
CA GLY A 261 -21.45 17.49 -7.68
C GLY A 261 -20.42 16.35 -7.77
N ALA A 262 -20.20 15.79 -8.97
CA ALA A 262 -19.16 14.80 -9.18
C ALA A 262 -17.75 15.40 -9.02
N ARG A 263 -17.49 16.56 -9.63
CA ARG A 263 -16.20 17.27 -9.55
C ARG A 263 -15.85 17.69 -8.12
N GLU A 264 -16.82 18.18 -7.37
CA GLU A 264 -16.64 18.56 -5.96
C GLU A 264 -16.19 17.35 -5.13
N GLU A 265 -16.87 16.20 -5.27
CA GLU A 265 -16.52 14.99 -4.53
C GLU A 265 -15.12 14.49 -4.87
N VAL A 266 -14.71 14.51 -6.15
CA VAL A 266 -13.35 14.11 -6.58
C VAL A 266 -12.28 14.88 -5.80
N LEU A 267 -12.45 16.19 -5.65
CA LEU A 267 -11.50 17.04 -4.93
C LEU A 267 -11.56 16.82 -3.41
N GLN A 268 -12.76 16.64 -2.83
CA GLN A 268 -12.91 16.33 -1.41
C GLN A 268 -12.23 15.01 -1.03
N ILE A 269 -12.36 13.97 -1.86
CA ILE A 269 -11.71 12.69 -1.65
C ILE A 269 -10.18 12.81 -1.78
N LEU A 270 -9.71 13.54 -2.80
CA LEU A 270 -8.29 13.78 -2.97
C LEU A 270 -7.67 14.47 -1.75
N GLU A 271 -8.38 15.46 -1.19
CA GLU A 271 -7.94 16.15 0.02
C GLU A 271 -7.89 15.20 1.23
N HIS A 272 -8.85 14.30 1.36
CA HIS A 272 -8.78 13.28 2.41
C HIS A 272 -7.60 12.32 2.22
N TYR A 273 -7.23 11.97 0.98
CA TYR A 273 -6.02 11.19 0.72
C TYR A 273 -4.75 11.95 1.09
N ALA A 274 -4.68 13.24 0.75
CA ALA A 274 -3.55 14.06 1.15
C ALA A 274 -3.41 14.10 2.68
N HIS A 275 -4.50 14.27 3.42
CA HIS A 275 -4.50 14.25 4.88
C HIS A 275 -4.12 12.88 5.48
N VAL A 276 -4.41 11.74 4.82
CA VAL A 276 -3.86 10.44 5.26
C VAL A 276 -2.34 10.49 5.29
N TYR A 277 -1.71 11.06 4.25
CA TYR A 277 -0.26 11.18 4.20
C TYR A 277 0.28 12.23 5.18
N GLU A 278 -0.30 13.42 5.16
CA GLU A 278 0.21 14.57 5.93
C GLU A 278 -0.07 14.43 7.43
N ASP A 279 -1.32 14.13 7.79
CA ASP A 279 -1.73 14.09 9.21
C ASP A 279 -1.36 12.78 9.89
N LEU A 280 -1.58 11.63 9.24
CA LEU A 280 -1.34 10.33 9.87
C LEU A 280 0.09 9.86 9.67
N LEU A 281 0.58 9.89 8.42
CA LEU A 281 1.87 9.30 8.06
C LEU A 281 3.03 10.30 8.11
N ALA A 282 2.78 11.57 8.39
CA ALA A 282 3.77 12.65 8.44
C ALA A 282 4.58 12.79 7.12
N ILE A 283 3.92 12.66 5.96
CA ILE A 283 4.53 12.67 4.64
C ILE A 283 3.91 13.79 3.80
N PRO A 284 4.70 14.73 3.26
CA PRO A 284 4.21 15.74 2.34
C PRO A 284 3.87 15.11 0.98
N VAL A 285 2.81 15.61 0.33
CA VAL A 285 2.39 15.19 -1.00
C VAL A 285 2.00 16.38 -1.87
N ILE A 286 2.21 16.29 -3.18
CA ILE A 286 1.68 17.23 -4.17
C ILE A 286 0.32 16.73 -4.65
N ARG A 287 -0.67 17.62 -4.63
CA ARG A 287 -1.98 17.43 -5.22
C ARG A 287 -1.97 17.90 -6.66
N GLY A 288 -2.46 17.08 -7.56
CA GLY A 288 -2.48 17.43 -8.98
C GLY A 288 -3.44 16.58 -9.80
N GLN A 289 -3.46 16.86 -11.09
CA GLN A 289 -4.18 16.09 -12.08
C GLN A 289 -3.20 15.30 -12.95
N LYS A 290 -3.52 14.06 -13.26
CA LYS A 290 -2.77 13.27 -14.26
C LYS A 290 -2.93 13.88 -15.64
N THR A 291 -1.89 13.75 -16.46
CA THR A 291 -1.99 14.04 -17.90
C THR A 291 -2.94 13.06 -18.58
N ASP A 292 -3.35 13.37 -19.79
CA ASP A 292 -4.24 12.49 -20.55
C ASP A 292 -3.66 11.09 -20.77
N LYS A 293 -2.34 10.99 -20.89
CA LYS A 293 -1.62 9.74 -21.02
C LYS A 293 -1.63 8.88 -19.74
N GLU A 294 -1.54 9.48 -18.58
CA GLU A 294 -1.42 8.78 -17.28
C GLU A 294 -2.77 8.72 -16.53
N LYS A 295 -3.85 9.25 -17.07
CA LYS A 295 -5.18 9.18 -16.45
C LYS A 295 -5.73 7.76 -16.47
N PHE A 296 -6.71 7.49 -15.62
CA PHE A 296 -7.43 6.21 -15.60
C PHE A 296 -8.15 5.97 -16.93
N ALA A 297 -7.95 4.78 -17.51
CA ALA A 297 -8.56 4.40 -18.77
C ALA A 297 -10.11 4.46 -18.70
N GLY A 298 -10.73 5.16 -19.63
CA GLY A 298 -12.18 5.41 -19.64
C GLY A 298 -12.65 6.54 -18.72
N GLY A 299 -11.76 7.14 -17.92
CA GLY A 299 -12.07 8.32 -17.11
C GLY A 299 -12.03 9.63 -17.90
N LEU A 300 -12.76 10.63 -17.43
CA LEU A 300 -12.70 11.98 -17.99
C LEU A 300 -11.37 12.65 -17.58
N TYR A 301 -11.05 12.63 -16.29
CA TYR A 301 -9.76 13.02 -15.73
C TYR A 301 -9.49 12.28 -14.41
N THR A 302 -8.22 12.26 -14.01
CA THR A 302 -7.75 11.64 -12.76
C THR A 302 -7.03 12.68 -11.92
N THR A 303 -7.41 12.83 -10.65
CA THR A 303 -6.63 13.57 -9.67
C THR A 303 -5.79 12.63 -8.83
N THR A 304 -4.66 13.11 -8.31
CA THR A 304 -3.66 12.28 -7.63
C THR A 304 -2.97 13.04 -6.51
N VAL A 305 -2.50 12.31 -5.52
CA VAL A 305 -1.48 12.76 -4.57
C VAL A 305 -0.17 12.05 -4.87
N GLU A 306 0.89 12.83 -5.06
CA GLU A 306 2.23 12.33 -5.43
C GLU A 306 3.22 12.59 -4.30
N GLY A 307 3.87 11.52 -3.85
CA GLY A 307 4.95 11.57 -2.86
C GLY A 307 6.33 11.43 -3.48
N TYR A 308 7.35 11.55 -2.64
CA TYR A 308 8.76 11.46 -3.04
C TYR A 308 9.54 10.54 -2.10
N ILE A 309 10.39 9.68 -2.66
CA ILE A 309 11.26 8.76 -1.92
C ILE A 309 12.71 9.23 -2.03
N PRO A 310 13.25 9.89 -0.99
CA PRO A 310 14.56 10.55 -1.05
C PRO A 310 15.71 9.61 -1.43
N ALA A 311 15.77 8.43 -0.83
CA ALA A 311 16.87 7.50 -1.05
C ALA A 311 17.03 7.08 -2.52
N THR A 312 15.93 7.02 -3.29
CA THR A 312 15.95 6.61 -4.70
C THR A 312 15.70 7.76 -5.68
N GLY A 313 15.28 8.93 -5.21
CA GLY A 313 14.91 10.07 -6.07
C GLY A 313 13.68 9.82 -6.92
N ARG A 314 12.77 8.93 -6.48
CA ARG A 314 11.59 8.55 -7.27
C ARG A 314 10.32 9.17 -6.73
N GLY A 315 9.47 9.59 -7.68
CA GLY A 315 8.08 9.90 -7.37
C GLY A 315 7.28 8.62 -7.13
N ILE A 316 6.24 8.73 -6.33
CA ILE A 316 5.33 7.63 -6.06
C ILE A 316 3.90 8.12 -5.92
N GLN A 317 2.99 7.48 -6.65
CA GLN A 317 1.56 7.74 -6.55
C GLN A 317 1.02 7.22 -5.22
N GLY A 318 0.45 8.13 -4.44
CA GLY A 318 -0.10 7.83 -3.12
C GLY A 318 -1.55 7.37 -3.14
N GLY A 319 -2.38 8.00 -3.97
CA GLY A 319 -3.81 7.69 -4.11
C GLY A 319 -4.42 8.48 -5.24
N THR A 320 -5.55 8.01 -5.79
CA THR A 320 -6.21 8.63 -6.94
C THR A 320 -7.70 8.77 -6.73
N SER A 321 -8.23 9.89 -7.22
CA SER A 321 -9.66 10.15 -7.31
C SER A 321 -10.00 10.52 -8.75
N HIS A 322 -10.83 9.68 -9.38
CA HIS A 322 -11.16 9.74 -10.80
C HIS A 322 -12.55 10.34 -11.01
N CYS A 323 -12.65 11.35 -11.86
CA CYS A 323 -13.91 11.70 -12.48
C CYS A 323 -14.08 10.81 -13.72
N LEU A 324 -14.99 9.87 -13.66
CA LEU A 324 -15.28 8.97 -14.79
C LEU A 324 -16.16 9.65 -15.85
N GLY A 325 -16.72 10.81 -15.52
CA GLY A 325 -17.68 11.49 -16.39
C GLY A 325 -18.95 10.65 -16.57
N GLN A 326 -19.38 10.51 -17.81
CA GLN A 326 -20.54 9.72 -18.19
C GLN A 326 -20.18 8.46 -19.01
N ASN A 327 -18.90 8.13 -19.15
CA ASN A 327 -18.47 7.04 -20.02
C ASN A 327 -19.01 5.69 -19.54
N PHE A 328 -18.85 5.38 -18.26
CA PHE A 328 -19.36 4.14 -17.68
C PHE A 328 -20.90 4.13 -17.57
N SER A 329 -21.54 5.26 -17.27
CA SER A 329 -22.99 5.32 -17.22
C SER A 329 -23.64 5.10 -18.59
N LYS A 330 -22.99 5.54 -19.66
CA LYS A 330 -23.42 5.22 -21.03
C LYS A 330 -23.23 3.74 -21.34
N MET A 331 -22.08 3.16 -20.97
CA MET A 331 -21.78 1.73 -21.20
C MET A 331 -22.75 0.80 -20.47
N PHE A 332 -23.10 1.12 -19.22
CA PHE A 332 -23.95 0.27 -18.38
C PHE A 332 -25.42 0.71 -18.37
N GLY A 333 -25.80 1.77 -19.11
CA GLY A 333 -27.17 2.26 -19.19
C GLY A 333 -27.70 2.83 -17.86
N ILE A 334 -26.85 3.55 -17.11
CA ILE A 334 -27.27 4.16 -15.83
C ILE A 334 -27.85 5.54 -16.13
N THR A 335 -29.18 5.63 -16.12
CA THR A 335 -29.91 6.84 -16.51
C THR A 335 -31.01 7.18 -15.51
N VAL A 336 -31.36 8.44 -15.46
CA VAL A 336 -32.48 9.00 -14.68
C VAL A 336 -33.29 9.96 -15.54
N GLU A 337 -34.52 10.23 -15.15
CA GLU A 337 -35.33 11.29 -15.74
C GLU A 337 -34.71 12.67 -15.47
N ASP A 338 -34.89 13.59 -16.41
CA ASP A 338 -34.49 14.99 -16.25
C ASP A 338 -35.44 15.68 -15.25
N PRO A 339 -34.95 16.12 -14.05
CA PRO A 339 -35.81 16.76 -13.05
C PRO A 339 -36.36 18.12 -13.51
N SER A 340 -35.79 18.70 -14.57
CA SER A 340 -36.29 19.96 -15.15
C SER A 340 -37.38 19.75 -16.20
N ALA A 341 -37.70 18.49 -16.57
CA ALA A 341 -38.77 18.18 -17.51
C ALA A 341 -40.13 18.40 -16.85
N LYS A 342 -41.03 19.07 -17.56
CA LYS A 342 -42.43 19.13 -17.17
C LYS A 342 -43.10 17.75 -17.40
N PRO A 343 -44.15 17.39 -16.67
CA PRO A 343 -44.82 16.09 -16.80
C PRO A 343 -45.26 15.75 -18.24
N GLU A 344 -45.48 16.79 -19.06
CA GLU A 344 -45.94 16.70 -20.44
C GLU A 344 -44.79 16.65 -21.46
N GLU A 345 -43.52 16.96 -21.01
CA GLU A 345 -42.35 16.99 -21.86
C GLU A 345 -41.63 15.62 -21.82
N LYS A 346 -41.58 14.95 -22.96
CA LYS A 346 -40.74 13.73 -23.15
C LYS A 346 -39.29 14.14 -23.44
N LYS A 347 -38.53 14.52 -22.39
CA LYS A 347 -37.08 14.72 -22.52
C LYS A 347 -36.34 13.40 -22.49
N PRO A 348 -35.19 13.29 -23.18
CA PRO A 348 -34.32 12.14 -23.07
C PRO A 348 -33.85 11.92 -21.63
N ALA A 349 -33.68 10.67 -21.23
CA ALA A 349 -33.08 10.35 -19.93
C ALA A 349 -31.63 10.85 -19.86
N LEU A 350 -31.24 11.33 -18.68
CA LEU A 350 -29.90 11.82 -18.41
C LEU A 350 -29.01 10.67 -17.92
N HIS A 351 -27.83 10.52 -18.50
CA HIS A 351 -26.81 9.66 -17.94
C HIS A 351 -26.22 10.30 -16.68
N VAL A 352 -26.03 9.49 -15.62
CA VAL A 352 -25.42 9.95 -14.38
C VAL A 352 -23.94 10.25 -14.55
N TRP A 353 -23.41 11.17 -13.75
CA TRP A 353 -21.98 11.42 -13.61
C TRP A 353 -21.40 10.49 -12.55
N GLN A 354 -20.25 9.89 -12.81
CA GLN A 354 -19.67 8.89 -11.92
C GLN A 354 -18.24 9.24 -11.51
N ASN A 355 -17.88 8.82 -10.29
CA ASN A 355 -16.51 8.85 -9.81
C ASN A 355 -16.11 7.47 -9.30
N SER A 356 -14.79 7.20 -9.35
CA SER A 356 -14.17 6.11 -8.60
C SER A 356 -12.89 6.61 -7.93
N TRP A 357 -12.57 6.07 -6.77
CA TRP A 357 -11.42 6.52 -6.00
C TRP A 357 -10.89 5.40 -5.11
N GLY A 358 -9.54 5.35 -4.93
CA GLY A 358 -8.88 4.25 -4.25
C GLY A 358 -7.59 4.63 -3.52
N LEU A 359 -7.41 4.00 -2.35
CA LEU A 359 -6.21 4.07 -1.51
C LEU A 359 -5.88 2.66 -1.00
N SER A 360 -4.62 2.27 -1.06
CA SER A 360 -4.18 0.91 -0.70
C SER A 360 -3.12 0.89 0.39
N THR A 361 -2.75 -0.30 0.84
CA THR A 361 -1.63 -0.54 1.75
C THR A 361 -0.27 -0.07 1.23
N ARG A 362 -0.19 0.44 -0.01
CA ARG A 362 1.00 1.16 -0.51
C ARG A 362 1.40 2.32 0.41
N THR A 363 0.45 2.96 1.07
CA THR A 363 0.68 4.00 2.09
C THR A 363 1.70 3.58 3.15
N ILE A 364 1.64 2.33 3.61
CA ILE A 364 2.56 1.77 4.61
C ILE A 364 3.98 1.67 4.03
N GLY A 365 4.11 1.16 2.80
CA GLY A 365 5.40 1.08 2.12
C GLY A 365 6.05 2.46 1.94
N ILE A 366 5.28 3.45 1.54
CA ILE A 366 5.75 4.84 1.40
C ILE A 366 6.25 5.38 2.74
N MET A 367 5.49 5.17 3.83
CA MET A 367 5.88 5.59 5.18
C MET A 367 7.22 4.98 5.59
N VAL A 368 7.41 3.67 5.41
CA VAL A 368 8.66 2.99 5.72
C VAL A 368 9.82 3.56 4.89
N MET A 369 9.62 3.78 3.59
CA MET A 369 10.65 4.31 2.70
C MET A 369 11.04 5.76 3.02
N VAL A 370 10.09 6.58 3.46
CA VAL A 370 10.37 7.98 3.81
C VAL A 370 11.06 8.07 5.16
N HIS A 371 10.50 7.48 6.21
CA HIS A 371 10.95 7.72 7.59
C HIS A 371 11.98 6.71 8.11
N GLY A 372 11.95 5.44 7.69
CA GLY A 372 12.88 4.41 8.16
C GLY A 372 14.34 4.78 7.92
N ASP A 373 15.22 4.31 8.80
CA ASP A 373 16.67 4.54 8.76
C ASP A 373 17.47 3.22 8.86
N ASP A 374 18.79 3.31 8.96
CA ASP A 374 19.68 2.13 9.04
C ASP A 374 19.54 1.34 10.37
N ARG A 375 18.78 1.85 11.35
CA ARG A 375 18.45 1.14 12.58
C ARG A 375 17.11 0.41 12.54
N GLY A 376 16.28 0.69 11.54
CA GLY A 376 14.99 0.04 11.37
C GLY A 376 13.84 1.00 11.03
N LEU A 377 12.66 0.65 11.49
CA LEU A 377 11.46 1.46 11.32
C LEU A 377 11.51 2.77 12.12
N VAL A 378 10.86 3.80 11.60
CA VAL A 378 10.50 5.03 12.32
C VAL A 378 9.02 5.27 12.04
N ILE A 379 8.18 4.94 13.01
CA ILE A 379 6.73 5.00 12.82
C ILE A 379 6.19 6.31 13.39
N PRO A 380 5.42 7.08 12.61
CA PRO A 380 4.74 8.26 13.14
C PRO A 380 3.81 7.90 14.30
N PRO A 381 3.83 8.64 15.42
CA PRO A 381 3.07 8.31 16.61
C PRO A 381 1.58 8.06 16.39
N ARG A 382 0.95 8.78 15.46
CA ARG A 382 -0.49 8.66 15.21
C ARG A 382 -0.88 7.28 14.68
N VAL A 383 0.03 6.58 13.99
CA VAL A 383 -0.22 5.25 13.39
C VAL A 383 0.57 4.11 14.06
N ALA A 384 1.35 4.39 15.10
CA ALA A 384 2.07 3.36 15.84
C ALA A 384 1.12 2.54 16.72
N ASP A 385 1.18 1.21 16.67
CA ASP A 385 0.43 0.32 17.58
C ASP A 385 0.90 0.48 19.03
N ILE A 386 2.21 0.66 19.23
CA ILE A 386 2.85 1.02 20.47
C ILE A 386 3.48 2.40 20.29
N GLN A 387 2.90 3.42 20.95
CA GLN A 387 3.44 4.78 20.91
C GLN A 387 4.61 4.97 21.86
N THR A 388 4.55 4.27 22.98
CA THR A 388 5.52 4.39 24.05
C THR A 388 5.81 3.02 24.65
N VAL A 389 7.08 2.70 24.84
CA VAL A 389 7.49 1.50 25.58
C VAL A 389 8.23 1.91 26.86
N ILE A 390 7.89 1.29 27.98
CA ILE A 390 8.63 1.46 29.24
C ILE A 390 9.58 0.28 29.39
N VAL A 391 10.88 0.57 29.47
CA VAL A 391 11.92 -0.44 29.64
C VAL A 391 12.53 -0.33 31.03
N PRO A 392 12.45 -1.40 31.86
CA PRO A 392 13.14 -1.47 33.12
C PRO A 392 14.66 -1.40 32.93
N VAL A 393 15.33 -0.52 33.66
CA VAL A 393 16.79 -0.34 33.65
C VAL A 393 17.39 -0.40 35.05
N GLY A 394 18.71 -0.55 35.16
CA GLY A 394 19.43 -0.50 36.42
C GLY A 394 19.21 -1.73 37.32
N THR A 395 18.48 -2.76 36.88
CA THR A 395 18.35 -4.04 37.57
C THR A 395 19.48 -4.98 37.18
N GLY A 396 20.16 -5.56 38.13
CA GLY A 396 21.28 -6.48 37.89
C GLY A 396 21.26 -7.69 38.83
N ALA A 397 22.32 -8.50 38.77
CA ALA A 397 22.45 -9.70 39.60
C ALA A 397 22.41 -9.45 41.14
N ARG A 398 22.61 -8.20 41.56
CA ARG A 398 22.55 -7.80 42.98
C ARG A 398 21.17 -7.31 43.41
N THR A 399 20.24 -7.06 42.47
CA THR A 399 18.88 -6.60 42.77
C THR A 399 18.07 -7.77 43.31
N THR A 400 17.51 -7.63 44.49
CA THR A 400 16.67 -8.67 45.09
C THR A 400 15.33 -8.80 44.38
N GLU A 401 14.68 -9.94 44.48
CA GLU A 401 13.35 -10.16 43.87
C GLU A 401 12.28 -9.21 44.45
N ALA A 402 12.40 -8.83 45.71
CA ALA A 402 11.51 -7.84 46.30
C ALA A 402 11.68 -6.45 45.67
N GLU A 403 12.93 -6.01 45.45
CA GLU A 403 13.22 -4.73 44.77
C GLU A 403 12.76 -4.75 43.31
N LYS A 404 12.93 -5.86 42.59
CA LYS A 404 12.41 -6.02 41.23
C LYS A 404 10.88 -5.94 41.20
N THR A 405 10.23 -6.62 42.13
CA THR A 405 8.76 -6.61 42.22
C THR A 405 8.23 -5.20 42.53
N ALA A 406 8.87 -4.48 43.45
CA ALA A 406 8.50 -3.11 43.76
C ALA A 406 8.67 -2.18 42.54
N LEU A 407 9.82 -2.26 41.85
CA LEU A 407 10.08 -1.48 40.68
C LEU A 407 9.07 -1.78 39.55
N MET A 408 8.70 -3.04 39.36
CA MET A 408 7.70 -3.42 38.36
C MET A 408 6.30 -2.88 38.69
N ALA A 409 5.94 -2.83 39.97
CA ALA A 409 4.68 -2.22 40.39
C ALA A 409 4.65 -0.70 40.11
N GLU A 410 5.77 0.00 40.34
CA GLU A 410 5.89 1.42 39.94
C GLU A 410 5.76 1.59 38.42
N ILE A 411 6.43 0.77 37.62
CA ILE A 411 6.34 0.80 36.14
C ILE A 411 4.92 0.53 35.68
N ASP A 412 4.22 -0.44 36.24
CA ASP A 412 2.82 -0.73 35.90
C ASP A 412 1.91 0.46 36.28
N ALA A 413 2.20 1.19 37.36
CA ALA A 413 1.48 2.41 37.68
C ALA A 413 1.75 3.56 36.68
N LEU A 414 3.00 3.73 36.22
CA LEU A 414 3.33 4.69 35.17
C LEU A 414 2.60 4.36 33.84
N ALA A 415 2.58 3.09 33.48
CA ALA A 415 1.84 2.65 32.29
C ALA A 415 0.34 2.93 32.43
N ALA A 416 -0.26 2.70 33.60
CA ALA A 416 -1.67 3.01 33.82
C ALA A 416 -1.98 4.52 33.68
N VAL A 417 -1.08 5.40 34.12
CA VAL A 417 -1.21 6.86 33.95
C VAL A 417 -1.25 7.20 32.46
N LEU A 418 -0.36 6.61 31.65
CA LEU A 418 -0.30 6.85 30.21
C LEU A 418 -1.52 6.29 29.47
N GLN A 419 -1.98 5.10 29.84
CA GLN A 419 -3.21 4.49 29.29
C GLN A 419 -4.44 5.34 29.58
N ALA A 420 -4.53 5.91 30.78
CA ALA A 420 -5.66 6.77 31.17
C ALA A 420 -5.78 8.03 30.33
N VAL A 421 -4.68 8.52 29.75
CA VAL A 421 -4.67 9.66 28.82
C VAL A 421 -4.67 9.25 27.35
N GLY A 422 -4.92 7.96 27.05
CA GLY A 422 -5.08 7.46 25.67
C GLY A 422 -3.78 7.13 24.95
N VAL A 423 -2.64 7.08 25.62
CA VAL A 423 -1.37 6.64 25.04
C VAL A 423 -1.32 5.12 24.96
N ARG A 424 -1.01 4.59 23.78
CA ARG A 424 -0.76 3.14 23.56
C ARG A 424 0.62 2.81 24.11
N VAL A 425 0.66 2.30 25.33
CA VAL A 425 1.90 2.01 26.06
C VAL A 425 2.05 0.54 26.32
N GLU A 426 3.28 0.03 26.18
CA GLU A 426 3.68 -1.32 26.56
C GLU A 426 4.81 -1.30 27.59
N VAL A 427 4.84 -2.29 28.47
CA VAL A 427 5.93 -2.50 29.44
C VAL A 427 6.73 -3.73 29.01
N ASP A 428 8.03 -3.55 28.75
CA ASP A 428 8.91 -4.66 28.34
C ASP A 428 9.32 -5.50 29.56
N LYS A 429 8.51 -6.52 29.85
CA LYS A 429 8.74 -7.49 30.93
C LYS A 429 9.63 -8.68 30.55
N ARG A 430 10.13 -8.73 29.28
CA ARG A 430 10.96 -9.84 28.79
C ARG A 430 12.30 -9.90 29.54
N ASP A 431 12.83 -11.11 29.71
CA ASP A 431 14.11 -11.32 30.38
C ASP A 431 15.30 -11.17 29.42
N TYR A 432 15.53 -9.91 28.97
CA TYR A 432 16.68 -9.51 28.15
C TYR A 432 17.38 -8.30 28.78
N THR A 433 18.64 -8.09 28.38
CA THR A 433 19.37 -6.90 28.84
C THR A 433 18.72 -5.62 28.27
N PRO A 434 18.80 -4.48 29.02
CA PRO A 434 18.25 -3.20 28.54
C PRO A 434 18.76 -2.81 27.15
N GLY A 435 20.06 -3.01 26.86
CA GLY A 435 20.63 -2.71 25.53
C GLY A 435 20.02 -3.55 24.42
N TRP A 436 19.71 -4.83 24.66
CA TRP A 436 19.01 -5.67 23.72
C TRP A 436 17.58 -5.16 23.46
N LYS A 437 16.85 -4.83 24.53
CA LYS A 437 15.49 -4.27 24.45
C LYS A 437 15.47 -2.96 23.69
N PHE A 438 16.45 -2.08 23.91
CA PHE A 438 16.57 -0.81 23.19
C PHE A 438 16.71 -1.01 21.70
N ASN A 439 17.63 -1.90 21.27
CA ASN A 439 17.84 -2.19 19.85
C ASN A 439 16.60 -2.83 19.21
N ASP A 440 15.92 -3.72 19.92
CA ASP A 440 14.70 -4.37 19.45
C ASP A 440 13.56 -3.37 19.22
N TRP A 441 13.30 -2.49 20.19
CA TRP A 441 12.28 -1.45 20.05
C TRP A 441 12.65 -0.36 19.03
N GLU A 442 13.95 -0.06 18.88
CA GLU A 442 14.42 0.82 17.81
C GLU A 442 14.19 0.21 16.43
N LEU A 443 14.43 -1.09 16.27
CA LEU A 443 14.17 -1.83 15.03
C LEU A 443 12.68 -1.84 14.66
N HIS A 444 11.80 -2.03 15.66
CA HIS A 444 10.35 -1.96 15.48
C HIS A 444 9.81 -0.53 15.30
N GLY A 445 10.63 0.50 15.51
CA GLY A 445 10.27 1.88 15.23
C GLY A 445 9.32 2.53 16.23
N VAL A 446 9.27 2.02 17.47
CA VAL A 446 8.43 2.61 18.52
C VAL A 446 8.85 4.06 18.77
N PRO A 447 7.92 5.03 18.67
CA PRO A 447 8.27 6.45 18.67
C PRO A 447 8.99 6.94 19.92
N LEU A 448 8.60 6.44 21.09
CA LEU A 448 9.12 6.89 22.35
C LEU A 448 9.46 5.71 23.27
N ARG A 449 10.69 5.70 23.81
CA ARG A 449 11.09 4.78 24.86
C ARG A 449 11.26 5.55 26.17
N LEU A 450 10.65 5.04 27.23
CA LEU A 450 10.85 5.50 28.60
C LEU A 450 11.74 4.49 29.33
N GLU A 451 12.83 4.97 29.91
CA GLU A 451 13.73 4.20 30.72
C GLU A 451 13.37 4.48 32.21
N PHE A 452 13.18 3.43 33.02
CA PHE A 452 12.85 3.58 34.43
C PHE A 452 13.55 2.51 35.25
N GLY A 453 14.24 2.94 36.29
CA GLY A 453 14.99 2.11 37.18
C GLY A 453 15.10 2.73 38.60
N PRO A 454 15.90 2.14 39.50
CA PRO A 454 16.04 2.66 40.87
C PRO A 454 16.50 4.11 40.97
N GLY A 455 17.32 4.57 40.01
CA GLY A 455 17.79 5.96 39.95
C GLY A 455 16.67 6.93 39.55
N GLU A 456 15.88 6.58 38.56
CA GLU A 456 14.73 7.36 38.08
C GLU A 456 13.62 7.38 39.15
N SER A 457 13.35 6.24 39.83
CA SER A 457 12.40 6.15 40.93
C SER A 457 12.79 7.08 42.07
N ALA A 458 14.04 7.01 42.54
CA ALA A 458 14.55 7.89 43.60
C ALA A 458 14.54 9.38 43.19
N GLY A 459 14.75 9.68 41.92
CA GLY A 459 14.74 11.03 41.39
C GLY A 459 13.35 11.54 40.99
N HIS A 460 12.30 10.72 41.04
CA HIS A 460 10.92 11.02 40.67
C HIS A 460 10.78 11.51 39.20
N TYR A 461 11.51 10.89 38.28
CA TYR A 461 11.43 11.18 36.83
C TYR A 461 11.52 9.90 36.01
N VAL A 462 11.18 9.97 34.73
CA VAL A 462 11.51 8.98 33.71
C VAL A 462 12.49 9.56 32.70
N THR A 463 13.40 8.75 32.16
CA THR A 463 14.25 9.14 31.04
C THR A 463 13.54 8.80 29.74
N ALA A 464 13.15 9.81 28.96
CA ALA A 464 12.49 9.68 27.66
C ALA A 464 13.54 9.69 26.54
N SER A 465 13.43 8.78 25.57
CA SER A 465 14.31 8.66 24.40
C SER A 465 13.47 8.56 23.14
N ARG A 466 13.58 9.56 22.28
CA ARG A 466 12.90 9.62 20.98
C ARG A 466 13.57 8.68 19.98
N ARG A 467 12.75 7.97 19.15
CA ARG A 467 13.25 7.08 18.09
C ARG A 467 13.82 7.87 16.90
N ASP A 468 13.26 9.01 16.60
CA ASP A 468 13.52 9.80 15.40
C ASP A 468 14.74 10.74 15.53
N ILE A 469 15.33 10.87 16.73
CA ILE A 469 16.56 11.65 16.99
C ILE A 469 17.63 10.77 17.61
N LEU A 470 18.82 10.79 17.02
CA LEU A 470 19.93 9.96 17.46
C LEU A 470 20.64 10.50 18.70
N GLY A 471 21.08 9.60 19.58
CA GLY A 471 22.01 9.90 20.65
C GLY A 471 21.41 10.72 21.79
N LYS A 472 22.22 11.63 22.34
CA LYS A 472 21.87 12.41 23.54
C LYS A 472 20.80 13.46 23.27
N ASP A 473 20.75 13.99 22.05
CA ASP A 473 19.81 15.04 21.65
C ASP A 473 18.36 14.55 21.63
N GLY A 474 18.15 13.23 21.46
CA GLY A 474 16.84 12.58 21.55
C GLY A 474 16.43 12.25 22.97
N LYS A 475 17.25 12.51 24.00
CA LYS A 475 16.95 12.19 25.39
C LYS A 475 16.51 13.41 26.19
N SER A 476 15.49 13.22 27.03
CA SER A 476 15.01 14.20 27.99
C SER A 476 14.54 13.49 29.27
N THR A 477 14.36 14.25 30.34
CA THR A 477 13.77 13.77 31.58
C THR A 477 12.37 14.34 31.76
N ILE A 478 11.43 13.52 32.21
CA ILE A 478 10.03 13.91 32.44
C ILE A 478 9.70 13.60 33.91
N PRO A 479 9.28 14.60 34.73
CA PRO A 479 8.81 14.34 36.06
C PRO A 479 7.60 13.38 36.06
N ILE A 480 7.56 12.43 36.98
CA ILE A 480 6.46 11.44 37.06
C ILE A 480 5.10 12.15 37.21
N THR A 481 5.05 13.25 37.95
CA THR A 481 3.82 14.05 38.12
C THR A 481 3.29 14.68 36.85
N GLU A 482 4.14 14.84 35.83
CA GLU A 482 3.80 15.48 34.56
C GLU A 482 3.70 14.47 33.41
N LEU A 483 3.89 13.19 33.71
CA LEU A 483 3.96 12.12 32.68
C LEU A 483 2.74 12.11 31.76
N GLY A 484 1.54 12.21 32.30
CA GLY A 484 0.28 12.20 31.54
C GLY A 484 0.06 13.44 30.67
N VAL A 485 0.84 14.51 30.86
CA VAL A 485 0.76 15.73 30.05
C VAL A 485 1.92 15.80 29.06
N GLN A 486 3.15 15.56 29.54
CA GLN A 486 4.34 15.75 28.70
C GLN A 486 4.53 14.64 27.66
N VAL A 487 4.17 13.38 27.96
CA VAL A 487 4.30 12.28 26.98
C VAL A 487 3.40 12.48 25.77
N PRO A 488 2.07 12.75 25.89
CA PRO A 488 1.24 13.09 24.74
C PRO A 488 1.78 14.29 23.93
N ALA A 489 2.22 15.36 24.60
CA ALA A 489 2.79 16.53 23.93
C ALA A 489 4.09 16.19 23.18
N LEU A 490 4.94 15.32 23.74
CA LEU A 490 6.16 14.86 23.08
C LEU A 490 5.86 14.00 21.84
N LEU A 491 4.85 13.13 21.91
CA LEU A 491 4.41 12.33 20.76
C LEU A 491 3.91 13.23 19.62
N GLU A 492 3.13 14.29 19.90
CA GLU A 492 2.71 15.27 18.89
C GLU A 492 3.92 16.05 18.34
N THR A 493 4.91 16.37 19.16
CA THR A 493 6.17 16.98 18.70
C THR A 493 6.93 16.05 17.76
N ILE A 494 7.02 14.74 18.06
CA ILE A 494 7.63 13.74 17.17
C ILE A 494 6.90 13.69 15.82
N GLN A 495 5.57 13.68 15.85
CA GLN A 495 4.75 13.69 14.64
C GLN A 495 5.05 14.92 13.75
N ALA A 496 5.06 16.10 14.36
CA ALA A 496 5.33 17.35 13.66
C ALA A 496 6.77 17.43 13.11
N ASP A 497 7.75 16.96 13.86
CA ASP A 497 9.16 16.96 13.45
C ASP A 497 9.41 15.98 12.29
N LEU A 498 8.75 14.81 12.29
CA LEU A 498 8.80 13.86 11.17
C LEU A 498 8.28 14.52 9.88
N TYR A 499 7.11 15.17 9.96
CA TYR A 499 6.55 15.87 8.82
C TYR A 499 7.47 16.99 8.34
N LYS A 500 7.97 17.84 9.24
CA LYS A 500 8.84 18.95 8.92
C LYS A 500 10.13 18.52 8.21
N ARG A 501 10.75 17.41 8.65
CA ARG A 501 11.96 16.87 8.01
C ARG A 501 11.65 16.32 6.61
N ALA A 502 10.55 15.57 6.49
CA ALA A 502 10.14 15.04 5.20
C ALA A 502 9.78 16.16 4.20
N ASP A 503 9.08 17.21 4.65
CA ASP A 503 8.70 18.37 3.84
C ASP A 503 9.91 19.18 3.38
N ALA A 504 10.87 19.45 4.28
CA ALA A 504 12.10 20.12 3.93
C ALA A 504 12.91 19.35 2.88
N THR A 505 13.01 18.01 3.03
CA THR A 505 13.66 17.14 2.07
C THR A 505 12.92 17.13 0.73
N TYR A 506 11.60 17.03 0.73
CA TYR A 506 10.78 17.03 -0.46
C TYR A 506 10.95 18.34 -1.26
N LYS A 507 10.80 19.49 -0.60
CA LYS A 507 10.96 20.82 -1.22
C LYS A 507 12.36 21.04 -1.78
N ALA A 508 13.39 20.52 -1.11
CA ALA A 508 14.78 20.62 -1.59
C ALA A 508 15.00 19.84 -2.90
N HIS A 509 14.20 18.81 -3.17
CA HIS A 509 14.35 17.93 -4.33
C HIS A 509 13.30 18.15 -5.44
N VAL A 510 12.45 19.15 -5.34
CA VAL A 510 11.61 19.61 -6.45
C VAL A 510 12.32 20.77 -7.13
N LYS A 511 12.82 20.55 -8.36
CA LYS A 511 13.58 21.54 -9.13
C LYS A 511 12.73 22.09 -10.27
N HIS A 512 12.71 23.41 -10.40
CA HIS A 512 12.11 24.08 -11.55
C HIS A 512 13.13 24.14 -12.67
N ILE A 513 12.84 23.46 -13.79
CA ILE A 513 13.75 23.30 -14.93
C ILE A 513 13.07 23.89 -16.17
N THR A 514 13.70 24.87 -16.78
CA THR A 514 13.24 25.50 -18.03
C THR A 514 14.14 25.18 -19.21
N ASN A 515 15.37 24.72 -18.95
CA ASN A 515 16.32 24.28 -19.97
C ASN A 515 16.44 22.75 -19.96
N TRP A 516 16.33 22.13 -21.11
CA TRP A 516 16.44 20.68 -21.25
C TRP A 516 17.79 20.11 -20.78
N ASP A 517 18.88 20.82 -20.99
CA ASP A 517 20.22 20.36 -20.63
C ASP A 517 20.37 20.12 -19.12
N ASP A 518 19.57 20.80 -18.31
CA ASP A 518 19.55 20.64 -16.84
C ASP A 518 18.62 19.51 -16.38
N PHE A 519 17.74 19.01 -17.25
CA PHE A 519 16.68 18.05 -16.86
C PHE A 519 17.23 16.68 -16.45
N THR A 520 18.01 16.06 -17.33
CA THR A 520 18.59 14.73 -17.04
C THR A 520 19.62 14.76 -15.90
N PRO A 521 20.51 15.76 -15.79
CA PRO A 521 21.36 15.93 -14.61
C PRO A 521 20.57 16.01 -13.30
N ALA A 522 19.54 16.86 -13.24
CA ALA A 522 18.69 16.98 -12.05
C ALA A 522 18.03 15.65 -11.64
N LEU A 523 17.52 14.87 -12.61
CA LEU A 523 16.99 13.53 -12.35
C LEU A 523 18.06 12.55 -11.82
N ASN A 524 19.30 12.66 -12.29
CA ASN A 524 20.41 11.82 -11.84
C ASN A 524 20.86 12.17 -10.41
N GLU A 525 20.69 13.42 -10.00
CA GLU A 525 20.86 13.90 -8.63
C GLU A 525 19.67 13.59 -7.72
N LYS A 526 18.82 12.64 -8.11
CA LYS A 526 17.65 12.20 -7.34
C LYS A 526 16.58 13.29 -7.13
N ASN A 527 16.41 14.22 -8.08
CA ASN A 527 15.37 15.25 -8.00
C ASN A 527 14.12 14.88 -8.82
N LEU A 528 13.00 15.48 -8.46
CA LEU A 528 11.82 15.64 -9.29
C LEU A 528 11.93 16.96 -10.05
N CYS A 529 11.47 17.00 -11.29
CA CYS A 529 11.61 18.15 -12.16
C CYS A 529 10.25 18.76 -12.50
N MET A 530 10.02 20.00 -12.11
CA MET A 530 8.88 20.81 -12.50
C MET A 530 9.25 21.55 -13.78
N ILE A 531 8.60 21.21 -14.89
CA ILE A 531 8.94 21.76 -16.21
C ILE A 531 7.72 22.38 -16.92
N PRO A 532 7.90 23.47 -17.71
CA PRO A 532 6.92 23.93 -18.68
C PRO A 532 6.65 22.86 -19.73
N HIS A 533 5.39 22.43 -19.90
CA HIS A 533 5.04 21.31 -20.77
C HIS A 533 3.78 21.59 -21.60
N CYS A 534 3.77 21.11 -22.84
CA CYS A 534 2.66 21.26 -23.78
C CYS A 534 1.49 20.28 -23.55
N LEU A 535 1.64 19.33 -22.62
CA LEU A 535 0.66 18.31 -22.23
C LEU A 535 0.27 17.31 -23.34
N THR A 536 1.03 17.22 -24.43
CA THR A 536 0.76 16.21 -25.47
C THR A 536 1.41 14.87 -25.13
N GLU A 537 0.72 13.77 -25.42
CA GLU A 537 1.19 12.39 -25.15
C GLU A 537 2.49 12.07 -25.89
N GLN A 538 2.60 12.50 -27.15
CA GLN A 538 3.82 12.32 -27.95
C GLN A 538 5.03 12.97 -27.27
N CYS A 539 4.89 14.19 -26.76
CA CYS A 539 5.96 14.90 -26.09
C CYS A 539 6.38 14.20 -24.79
N GLU A 540 5.44 13.62 -24.04
CA GLU A 540 5.76 12.81 -22.86
C GLU A 540 6.54 11.54 -23.21
N ASP A 541 6.23 10.88 -24.36
CA ASP A 541 7.00 9.71 -24.82
C ASP A 541 8.42 10.10 -25.20
N GLU A 542 8.60 11.19 -25.91
CA GLU A 542 9.92 11.72 -26.28
C GLU A 542 10.75 12.06 -25.04
N ILE A 543 10.17 12.76 -24.05
CA ILE A 543 10.85 13.07 -22.76
C ILE A 543 11.28 11.78 -22.06
N LYS A 544 10.39 10.79 -22.00
CA LYS A 544 10.69 9.49 -21.37
C LYS A 544 11.87 8.80 -22.07
N ASP A 545 11.87 8.76 -23.40
CA ASP A 545 12.89 8.06 -24.18
C ASP A 545 14.24 8.79 -24.11
N MET A 546 14.25 10.13 -24.22
CA MET A 546 15.46 10.93 -24.13
C MET A 546 16.10 10.94 -22.72
N SER A 547 15.28 10.88 -21.66
CA SER A 547 15.74 10.85 -20.27
C SER A 547 16.09 9.45 -19.76
N ALA A 548 15.84 8.41 -20.57
CA ALA A 548 16.24 7.05 -20.24
C ALA A 548 17.79 6.96 -20.21
N ARG A 549 18.33 6.35 -19.14
CA ARG A 549 19.77 6.07 -19.08
C ARG A 549 20.11 5.08 -20.18
N LYS A 550 20.92 5.50 -21.14
CA LYS A 550 21.63 4.56 -22.01
C LYS A 550 22.55 3.75 -21.11
N VAL A 551 22.42 2.44 -21.14
CA VAL A 551 23.36 1.51 -20.48
C VAL A 551 24.67 1.65 -21.26
N GLU A 552 25.53 2.58 -20.85
CA GLU A 552 26.91 2.58 -21.31
C GLU A 552 27.61 1.44 -20.59
N GLU A 553 28.18 0.53 -21.37
CA GLU A 553 28.89 -0.69 -20.93
C GLU A 553 30.20 -0.42 -20.14
N GLU A 554 30.44 0.78 -19.62
CA GLU A 554 31.76 1.22 -19.15
C GLU A 554 32.01 1.18 -17.64
N THR A 555 31.06 0.82 -16.81
CA THR A 555 31.39 0.62 -15.39
C THR A 555 30.91 -0.76 -14.94
N GLY A 556 31.84 -1.69 -14.76
CA GLY A 556 31.61 -3.08 -14.32
C GLY A 556 31.14 -3.23 -12.86
N GLU A 557 30.43 -2.26 -12.33
CA GLU A 557 29.68 -2.36 -11.09
C GLU A 557 28.27 -2.86 -11.42
N ALA A 558 27.88 -3.97 -10.83
CA ALA A 558 26.53 -4.51 -10.89
C ALA A 558 25.56 -3.48 -10.30
N GLN A 559 25.16 -2.51 -11.11
CA GLN A 559 24.02 -1.66 -10.79
C GLN A 559 22.80 -2.57 -10.62
N ASP A 560 21.98 -2.27 -9.61
CA ASP A 560 20.74 -2.98 -9.34
C ASP A 560 20.02 -3.28 -10.66
N ALA A 561 20.07 -4.54 -11.11
CA ALA A 561 19.42 -5.01 -12.34
C ALA A 561 17.90 -4.76 -12.34
N ARG A 562 17.37 -4.21 -11.25
CA ARG A 562 15.99 -3.76 -11.05
C ARG A 562 15.79 -2.27 -11.27
N ALA A 563 16.87 -1.49 -11.47
CA ALA A 563 16.79 -0.12 -12.00
C ALA A 563 16.87 -0.21 -13.53
N PRO A 564 15.77 -0.45 -14.24
CA PRO A 564 15.80 -0.29 -15.68
C PRO A 564 16.25 1.13 -15.98
N SER A 565 16.79 1.35 -17.16
CA SER A 565 17.02 2.63 -17.79
C SER A 565 15.72 3.44 -17.84
N MET A 566 15.18 3.78 -16.67
CA MET A 566 13.84 4.30 -16.53
C MET A 566 13.86 5.78 -16.89
N GLY A 567 13.30 6.10 -18.03
CA GLY A 567 13.01 7.48 -18.41
C GLY A 567 12.04 8.14 -17.42
N ALA A 568 12.07 9.45 -17.37
CA ALA A 568 11.14 10.24 -16.58
C ALA A 568 9.73 10.12 -17.13
N LYS A 569 8.74 10.08 -16.25
CA LYS A 569 7.32 10.13 -16.57
C LYS A 569 6.70 11.39 -15.98
N SER A 570 5.62 11.87 -16.58
CA SER A 570 4.76 12.85 -15.93
C SER A 570 4.12 12.22 -14.69
N LEU A 571 4.29 12.88 -13.54
CA LEU A 571 3.69 12.46 -12.28
C LEU A 571 2.32 13.11 -12.12
N CYS A 572 2.26 14.43 -12.27
CA CYS A 572 1.01 15.19 -12.29
C CYS A 572 1.23 16.61 -12.84
N ILE A 573 0.11 17.26 -13.15
CA ILE A 573 -0.02 18.70 -13.31
C ILE A 573 -0.46 19.23 -11.94
N PRO A 574 0.42 19.87 -11.14
CA PRO A 574 0.06 20.36 -9.82
C PRO A 574 -1.10 21.36 -9.88
N PHE A 575 -1.96 21.37 -8.87
CA PHE A 575 -3.02 22.39 -8.77
C PHE A 575 -2.45 23.77 -8.48
N GLU A 576 -1.43 23.83 -7.63
CA GLU A 576 -0.64 25.04 -7.42
C GLU A 576 0.39 25.16 -8.54
N GLN A 577 0.12 26.07 -9.47
CA GLN A 577 0.99 26.32 -10.61
C GLN A 577 2.02 27.39 -10.27
N PRO A 578 3.33 27.13 -10.45
CA PRO A 578 4.34 28.18 -10.38
C PRO A 578 4.07 29.30 -11.41
N GLU A 579 4.56 30.49 -11.12
CA GLU A 579 4.58 31.59 -12.08
C GLU A 579 5.58 31.32 -13.22
N GLY A 580 5.53 32.11 -14.30
CA GLY A 580 6.55 32.12 -15.36
C GLY A 580 6.15 31.39 -16.66
N ILE A 581 4.92 30.87 -16.79
CA ILE A 581 4.40 30.45 -18.10
C ILE A 581 3.55 31.57 -18.71
N GLU A 582 4.06 32.14 -19.81
CA GLU A 582 3.33 33.10 -20.63
C GLU A 582 2.72 32.37 -21.83
N LYS A 583 1.39 32.43 -21.94
CA LYS A 583 0.63 31.73 -23.00
C LYS A 583 1.08 32.19 -24.40
N GLY A 584 1.47 31.24 -25.25
CA GLY A 584 1.92 31.50 -26.61
C GLY A 584 3.34 32.09 -26.72
N VAL A 585 4.09 32.14 -25.58
CA VAL A 585 5.48 32.64 -25.53
C VAL A 585 6.41 31.58 -24.93
N THR A 586 6.07 31.05 -23.76
CA THR A 586 6.91 30.04 -23.10
C THR A 586 6.90 28.74 -23.90
N LYS A 587 8.07 28.28 -24.34
CA LYS A 587 8.24 27.02 -25.06
C LYS A 587 8.11 25.82 -24.13
N CYS A 588 7.68 24.68 -24.67
CA CYS A 588 7.81 23.40 -23.99
C CYS A 588 9.30 23.10 -23.73
N THR A 589 9.63 22.53 -22.57
CA THR A 589 11.01 22.22 -22.20
C THR A 589 11.64 21.11 -23.06
N ASN A 590 10.83 20.24 -23.71
CA ASN A 590 11.32 19.27 -24.67
C ASN A 590 11.92 19.96 -25.90
N PRO A 591 13.21 19.77 -26.22
CA PRO A 591 13.88 20.47 -27.33
C PRO A 591 13.33 20.08 -28.71
N ASN A 592 12.70 18.92 -28.85
CA ASN A 592 12.10 18.45 -30.09
C ASN A 592 10.65 18.93 -30.27
N CYS A 593 10.10 19.62 -29.26
CA CYS A 593 8.72 20.10 -29.28
C CYS A 593 8.65 21.56 -29.71
N GLU A 594 7.92 21.83 -30.76
CA GLU A 594 7.71 23.21 -31.26
C GLU A 594 6.54 23.94 -30.57
N LEU A 595 5.75 23.21 -29.76
CA LEU A 595 4.57 23.73 -29.09
C LEU A 595 4.94 24.63 -27.91
N PHE A 596 4.01 25.51 -27.54
CA PHE A 596 4.11 26.28 -26.32
C PHE A 596 3.68 25.47 -25.11
N ALA A 597 4.25 25.78 -23.96
CA ALA A 597 3.85 25.19 -22.68
C ALA A 597 2.47 25.69 -22.28
N GLU A 598 1.64 24.78 -21.80
CA GLU A 598 0.32 25.09 -21.26
C GLU A 598 0.34 25.17 -19.73
N LYS A 599 1.13 24.32 -19.10
CA LYS A 599 1.21 24.18 -17.64
C LYS A 599 2.61 23.76 -17.20
N TRP A 600 2.91 24.07 -15.96
CA TRP A 600 3.97 23.38 -15.25
C TRP A 600 3.52 21.95 -14.97
N CYS A 601 4.35 20.97 -15.31
CA CYS A 601 4.11 19.57 -15.07
C CYS A 601 5.27 18.96 -14.29
N LEU A 602 4.94 18.15 -13.28
CA LEU A 602 5.94 17.47 -12.47
C LEU A 602 6.35 16.17 -13.15
N PHE A 603 7.62 16.03 -13.42
CA PHE A 603 8.25 14.84 -13.98
C PHE A 603 9.21 14.19 -12.99
N GLY A 604 9.38 12.89 -13.09
CA GLY A 604 10.34 12.14 -12.30
C GLY A 604 10.45 10.68 -12.73
N ARG A 605 11.50 10.03 -12.27
CA ARG A 605 11.49 8.57 -12.26
C ARG A 605 10.47 8.10 -11.24
N SER A 606 9.67 7.08 -11.53
CA SER A 606 8.58 6.65 -10.64
C SER A 606 8.65 5.15 -10.33
N TYR A 607 8.02 4.77 -9.23
CA TYR A 607 7.80 3.37 -8.87
C TYR A 607 6.75 2.69 -9.74
#